data_d0dc3f3416106b720c8121253d75aeb5
#
_entry.id   d0dc3f3416106b720c8121253d75aeb5
#
_cell.length_a   1.000
_cell.length_b   1.000
_cell.length_c   1.000
_cell.angle_alpha   90.00
_cell.angle_beta   90.00
_cell.angle_gamma   90.00
#
_symmetry.space_group_name_H-M   'P 1'
#
loop_
_entity.id
_entity.type
_entity.pdbx_description
1 polymer ?
#
loop_
_entity_poly.entity_id
_entity_poly.type
_entity_poly.pdbx_seq_one_letter_code
_entity_poly.pdbx_strand_id
1 'polypeptide(L)'
;IGDQGILLCYLPKSPFMHLVALEAGIAAVTFAEAADPDEFAGTLSVMKSTFDRAAQISVDSPAEVLMIPENLSSEMVGPRYFEKYMRAYQEEWIGRIAGAGKHSFIHMDGTIKGLLREEASTGVSVIEAMTPHPVGDLPVQQWAERAANPRTILWGGLPGVYFTSKVSDEEFDRHVQDVLSVMRSQP
;
A
#
# COMPACT_ATOMS: atom_id res chain seq x y z
N ILE A 1 1.86 25.60 -5.64
CA ILE A 1 1.54 24.85 -6.88
C ILE A 1 0.23 25.37 -7.49
N GLY A 2 -0.75 25.75 -6.65
CA GLY A 2 -2.06 26.20 -7.12
C GLY A 2 -2.76 25.12 -7.95
N ASP A 3 -3.29 25.50 -9.10
CA ASP A 3 -3.96 24.63 -10.07
C ASP A 3 -3.00 23.84 -11.01
N GLN A 4 -1.70 23.96 -10.80
CA GLN A 4 -0.68 23.34 -11.65
C GLN A 4 -0.28 21.93 -11.19
N GLY A 5 -0.86 21.40 -10.11
CA GLY A 5 -0.53 20.08 -9.61
C GLY A 5 -1.26 19.73 -8.32
N ILE A 6 -1.07 18.49 -7.89
CA ILE A 6 -1.63 17.91 -6.68
C ILE A 6 -0.52 17.71 -5.65
N LEU A 7 -0.79 18.07 -4.38
CA LEU A 7 0.12 17.82 -3.28
C LEU A 7 -0.16 16.45 -2.67
N LEU A 8 0.89 15.64 -2.57
CA LEU A 8 0.88 14.39 -1.81
C LEU A 8 1.70 14.57 -0.53
N CYS A 9 1.15 14.16 0.60
CA CYS A 9 1.82 14.11 1.88
C CYS A 9 1.78 12.69 2.44
N TYR A 10 2.77 12.33 3.25
CA TYR A 10 2.83 11.01 3.88
C TYR A 10 2.27 11.04 5.29
N LEU A 11 1.57 9.96 5.66
CA LEU A 11 1.33 9.57 7.04
C LEU A 11 2.48 8.67 7.54
N PRO A 12 2.60 8.43 8.84
CA PRO A 12 3.41 7.32 9.35
C PRO A 12 2.90 5.99 8.80
N LYS A 13 3.80 5.01 8.64
CA LYS A 13 3.42 3.60 8.49
C LYS A 13 2.56 3.15 9.67
N SER A 14 1.81 2.07 9.51
CA SER A 14 1.23 1.40 10.69
C SER A 14 2.35 1.03 11.68
N PRO A 15 2.08 1.01 12.98
CA PRO A 15 3.08 0.63 13.99
C PRO A 15 3.77 -0.70 13.70
N PHE A 16 3.00 -1.69 13.24
CA PHE A 16 3.54 -2.99 12.86
C PHE A 16 4.53 -2.88 11.70
N MET A 17 4.15 -2.22 10.60
CA MET A 17 5.05 -2.06 9.45
C MET A 17 6.24 -1.14 9.73
N HIS A 18 6.11 -0.20 10.64
CA HIS A 18 7.25 0.58 11.09
C HIS A 18 8.31 -0.31 11.75
N LEU A 19 7.90 -1.19 12.69
CA LEU A 19 8.80 -2.16 13.29
C LEU A 19 9.43 -3.10 12.25
N VAL A 20 8.62 -3.60 11.32
CA VAL A 20 9.10 -4.52 10.28
C VAL A 20 10.08 -3.85 9.32
N ALA A 21 9.73 -2.68 8.80
CA ALA A 21 10.47 -2.06 7.71
C ALA A 21 11.67 -1.21 8.15
N LEU A 22 11.61 -0.62 9.34
CA LEU A 22 12.56 0.41 9.78
C LEU A 22 13.38 0.03 11.02
N GLU A 23 12.81 -0.76 11.95
CA GLU A 23 13.46 -0.98 13.24
C GLU A 23 14.08 -2.37 13.41
N ALA A 24 13.30 -3.44 13.18
CA ALA A 24 13.70 -4.77 13.64
C ALA A 24 13.71 -5.85 12.54
N GLY A 25 12.97 -5.65 11.44
CA GLY A 25 12.76 -6.67 10.42
C GLY A 25 11.71 -7.72 10.81
N ILE A 26 11.13 -8.39 9.81
CA ILE A 26 10.01 -9.31 10.00
C ILE A 26 10.34 -10.48 10.94
N ALA A 27 11.56 -11.02 10.89
CA ALA A 27 11.94 -12.14 11.73
C ALA A 27 11.93 -11.77 13.21
N ALA A 28 12.56 -10.65 13.60
CA ALA A 28 12.59 -10.21 14.99
C ALA A 28 11.19 -9.85 15.51
N VAL A 29 10.39 -9.19 14.67
CA VAL A 29 8.99 -8.84 14.99
C VAL A 29 8.15 -10.10 15.23
N THR A 30 8.28 -11.11 14.38
CA THR A 30 7.57 -12.40 14.56
C THR A 30 7.99 -13.12 15.84
N PHE A 31 9.29 -13.13 16.16
CA PHE A 31 9.76 -13.73 17.41
C PHE A 31 9.29 -12.96 18.65
N ALA A 32 9.29 -11.64 18.62
CA ALA A 32 8.81 -10.82 19.72
C ALA A 32 7.30 -11.04 19.97
N GLU A 33 6.48 -11.05 18.90
CA GLU A 33 5.05 -11.33 18.97
C GLU A 33 4.77 -12.73 19.57
N ALA A 34 5.56 -13.72 19.19
CA ALA A 34 5.41 -15.09 19.69
C ALA A 34 5.88 -15.28 21.13
N ALA A 35 6.90 -14.52 21.57
CA ALA A 35 7.47 -14.62 22.90
C ALA A 35 6.58 -13.97 23.97
N ASP A 36 6.05 -12.79 23.71
CA ASP A 36 5.13 -12.08 24.60
C ASP A 36 4.14 -11.22 23.78
N PRO A 37 2.98 -11.79 23.41
CA PRO A 37 1.97 -11.09 22.62
C PRO A 37 1.40 -9.82 23.29
N ASP A 38 1.33 -9.81 24.63
CA ASP A 38 0.72 -8.70 25.38
C ASP A 38 1.70 -7.51 25.44
N GLU A 39 2.98 -7.75 25.71
CA GLU A 39 4.03 -6.74 25.68
C GLU A 39 4.21 -6.19 24.24
N PHE A 40 4.16 -7.08 23.24
CA PHE A 40 4.20 -6.67 21.85
C PHE A 40 3.02 -5.76 21.48
N ALA A 41 1.79 -6.11 21.86
CA ALA A 41 0.61 -5.26 21.64
C ALA A 41 0.72 -3.92 22.38
N GLY A 42 1.25 -3.93 23.61
CA GLY A 42 1.54 -2.71 24.37
C GLY A 42 2.51 -1.78 23.64
N THR A 43 3.57 -2.34 23.08
CA THR A 43 4.56 -1.59 22.27
C THR A 43 3.89 -0.92 21.06
N LEU A 44 3.09 -1.67 20.30
CA LEU A 44 2.37 -1.12 19.15
C LEU A 44 1.39 -0.01 19.56
N SER A 45 0.75 -0.13 20.71
CA SER A 45 -0.18 0.89 21.23
C SER A 45 0.54 2.20 21.58
N VAL A 46 1.71 2.12 22.19
CA VAL A 46 2.54 3.30 22.49
C VAL A 46 3.00 3.99 21.20
N MET A 47 3.47 3.23 20.24
CA MET A 47 3.86 3.75 18.92
C MET A 47 2.68 4.43 18.22
N LYS A 48 1.50 3.77 18.23
CA LYS A 48 0.29 4.31 17.62
C LYS A 48 -0.05 5.69 18.19
N SER A 49 0.03 5.89 19.47
CA SER A 49 -0.29 7.19 20.11
C SER A 49 0.58 8.33 19.58
N THR A 50 1.83 8.07 19.26
CA THR A 50 2.76 9.02 18.64
C THR A 50 2.46 9.23 17.16
N PHE A 51 2.21 8.15 16.44
CA PHE A 51 1.92 8.17 15.01
C PHE A 51 0.58 8.84 14.70
N ASP A 52 -0.43 8.64 15.54
CA ASP A 52 -1.73 9.32 15.41
C ASP A 52 -1.58 10.84 15.42
N ARG A 53 -0.69 11.38 16.25
CA ARG A 53 -0.43 12.82 16.27
C ARG A 53 0.22 13.31 14.97
N ALA A 54 1.19 12.59 14.45
CA ALA A 54 1.85 12.92 13.18
C ALA A 54 0.88 12.75 11.99
N ALA A 55 0.09 11.69 11.98
CA ALA A 55 -0.91 11.46 10.94
C ALA A 55 -1.99 12.55 10.91
N GLN A 56 -2.45 13.03 12.09
CA GLN A 56 -3.41 14.12 12.16
C GLN A 56 -2.84 15.42 11.56
N ILE A 57 -1.56 15.73 11.81
CA ILE A 57 -0.90 16.89 11.18
C ILE A 57 -0.92 16.77 9.65
N SER A 58 -0.70 15.56 9.11
CA SER A 58 -0.78 15.32 7.68
C SER A 58 -2.21 15.49 7.15
N VAL A 59 -3.22 15.00 7.87
CA VAL A 59 -4.64 15.21 7.51
C VAL A 59 -5.03 16.68 7.51
N ASP A 60 -4.51 17.47 8.44
CA ASP A 60 -4.79 18.91 8.55
C ASP A 60 -3.98 19.76 7.55
N SER A 61 -3.01 19.17 6.85
CA SER A 61 -2.19 19.87 5.85
C SER A 61 -3.01 20.25 4.60
N PRO A 62 -2.50 21.14 3.73
CA PRO A 62 -3.17 21.47 2.47
C PRO A 62 -3.08 20.38 1.39
N ALA A 63 -2.44 19.24 1.65
CA ALA A 63 -2.32 18.15 0.67
C ALA A 63 -3.69 17.53 0.35
N GLU A 64 -3.94 17.27 -0.92
CA GLU A 64 -5.17 16.63 -1.41
C GLU A 64 -5.09 15.10 -1.35
N VAL A 65 -3.86 14.58 -1.40
CA VAL A 65 -3.57 13.15 -1.39
C VAL A 65 -2.71 12.81 -0.19
N LEU A 66 -3.11 11.79 0.54
CA LEU A 66 -2.40 11.33 1.73
C LEU A 66 -2.05 9.86 1.60
N MET A 67 -0.77 9.54 1.70
CA MET A 67 -0.25 8.19 1.52
C MET A 67 0.16 7.57 2.86
N ILE A 68 -0.34 6.37 3.13
CA ILE A 68 0.20 5.49 4.15
C ILE A 68 1.25 4.61 3.46
N PRO A 69 2.56 4.88 3.67
CA PRO A 69 3.63 4.26 2.89
C PRO A 69 4.01 2.88 3.43
N GLU A 70 3.06 1.95 3.48
CA GLU A 70 3.22 0.64 4.11
C GLU A 70 4.31 -0.22 3.50
N ASN A 71 4.54 -0.11 2.18
CA ASN A 71 5.47 -0.97 1.45
C ASN A 71 5.08 -2.45 1.58
N LEU A 72 3.82 -2.72 1.28
CA LEU A 72 3.22 -4.04 1.46
C LEU A 72 3.65 -5.01 0.38
N SER A 73 3.99 -6.23 0.80
CA SER A 73 4.00 -7.39 -0.08
C SER A 73 3.38 -8.58 0.65
N SER A 74 2.67 -9.43 -0.09
CA SER A 74 1.99 -10.59 0.50
C SER A 74 2.95 -11.67 1.02
N GLU A 75 4.20 -11.70 0.54
CA GLU A 75 5.23 -12.59 1.07
C GLU A 75 5.75 -12.14 2.44
N MET A 76 5.82 -10.84 2.67
CA MET A 76 6.35 -10.30 3.92
C MET A 76 5.31 -10.31 5.03
N VAL A 77 4.08 -9.86 4.75
CA VAL A 77 3.08 -9.64 5.79
C VAL A 77 2.05 -10.75 5.83
N GLY A 78 1.45 -11.11 4.72
CA GLY A 78 0.36 -12.08 4.64
C GLY A 78 -0.94 -11.62 5.33
N PRO A 79 -2.07 -12.28 5.03
CA PRO A 79 -3.40 -11.86 5.53
C PRO A 79 -3.49 -11.88 7.07
N ARG A 80 -2.83 -12.83 7.73
CA ARG A 80 -2.89 -12.95 9.20
C ARG A 80 -2.39 -11.70 9.92
N TYR A 81 -1.19 -11.20 9.56
CA TYR A 81 -0.62 -10.02 10.19
C TYR A 81 -1.33 -8.75 9.76
N PHE A 82 -1.77 -8.70 8.52
CA PHE A 82 -2.58 -7.61 8.02
C PHE A 82 -3.86 -7.44 8.86
N GLU A 83 -4.66 -8.49 9.02
CA GLU A 83 -5.89 -8.47 9.82
C GLU A 83 -5.63 -8.11 11.28
N LYS A 84 -4.58 -8.68 11.86
CA LYS A 84 -4.33 -8.53 13.31
C LYS A 84 -3.79 -7.16 13.69
N TYR A 85 -2.94 -6.56 12.85
CA TYR A 85 -2.13 -5.41 13.26
C TYR A 85 -2.24 -4.17 12.37
N MET A 86 -2.77 -4.30 11.15
CA MET A 86 -2.70 -3.23 10.17
C MET A 86 -4.07 -2.72 9.75
N ARG A 87 -5.03 -3.61 9.48
CA ARG A 87 -6.35 -3.25 8.96
C ARG A 87 -7.00 -2.13 9.78
N ALA A 88 -7.12 -2.29 11.08
CA ALA A 88 -7.80 -1.30 11.93
C ALA A 88 -7.13 0.08 11.89
N TYR A 89 -5.80 0.14 11.84
CA TYR A 89 -5.05 1.39 11.68
C TYR A 89 -5.33 2.04 10.33
N GLN A 90 -5.28 1.26 9.26
CA GLN A 90 -5.52 1.77 7.91
C GLN A 90 -6.97 2.25 7.75
N GLU A 91 -7.95 1.46 8.14
CA GLU A 91 -9.38 1.84 8.06
C GLU A 91 -9.68 3.13 8.86
N GLU A 92 -9.10 3.28 10.04
CA GLU A 92 -9.22 4.51 10.83
C GLU A 92 -8.71 5.71 10.05
N TRP A 93 -7.48 5.65 9.51
CA TRP A 93 -6.88 6.79 8.83
C TRP A 93 -7.48 7.03 7.45
N ILE A 94 -7.82 5.99 6.70
CA ILE A 94 -8.58 6.10 5.43
C ILE A 94 -9.91 6.82 5.67
N GLY A 95 -10.63 6.45 6.74
CA GLY A 95 -11.87 7.12 7.11
C GLY A 95 -11.71 8.59 7.48
N ARG A 96 -10.65 8.94 8.23
CA ARG A 96 -10.35 10.34 8.57
C ARG A 96 -9.93 11.16 7.35
N ILE A 97 -9.13 10.59 6.45
CA ILE A 97 -8.73 11.21 5.18
C ILE A 97 -9.97 11.50 4.32
N ALA A 98 -10.84 10.51 4.15
CA ALA A 98 -12.10 10.67 3.41
C ALA A 98 -13.03 11.70 4.06
N GLY A 99 -13.14 11.71 5.40
CA GLY A 99 -13.89 12.71 6.16
C GLY A 99 -13.38 14.14 5.99
N ALA A 100 -12.08 14.30 5.68
CA ALA A 100 -11.47 15.58 5.33
C ALA A 100 -11.64 15.97 3.85
N GLY A 101 -12.35 15.17 3.05
CA GLY A 101 -12.54 15.39 1.62
C GLY A 101 -11.30 15.11 0.77
N LYS A 102 -10.38 14.26 1.25
CA LYS A 102 -9.10 13.94 0.62
C LYS A 102 -9.07 12.49 0.14
N HIS A 103 -8.02 12.15 -0.62
CA HIS A 103 -7.81 10.82 -1.19
C HIS A 103 -6.70 10.07 -0.45
N SER A 104 -6.96 8.81 -0.12
CA SER A 104 -6.00 7.93 0.54
C SER A 104 -5.25 7.08 -0.49
N PHE A 105 -3.94 6.96 -0.30
CA PHE A 105 -3.07 6.08 -1.07
C PHE A 105 -2.40 5.07 -0.14
N ILE A 106 -2.20 3.87 -0.64
CA ILE A 106 -1.36 2.85 0.02
C ILE A 106 -0.34 2.34 -0.97
N HIS A 107 0.93 2.28 -0.53
CA HIS A 107 2.02 1.71 -1.30
C HIS A 107 2.06 0.20 -1.14
N MET A 108 1.85 -0.53 -2.24
CA MET A 108 1.84 -2.00 -2.30
C MET A 108 2.60 -2.47 -3.53
N ASP A 109 3.73 -3.11 -3.34
CA ASP A 109 4.61 -3.57 -4.42
C ASP A 109 5.00 -5.05 -4.29
N GLY A 110 5.79 -5.55 -5.25
CA GLY A 110 6.24 -6.94 -5.27
C GLY A 110 5.10 -7.95 -5.41
N THR A 111 4.98 -8.88 -4.45
CA THR A 111 3.90 -9.87 -4.45
C THR A 111 2.62 -9.29 -3.85
N ILE A 112 1.55 -9.27 -4.63
CA ILE A 112 0.29 -8.61 -4.26
C ILE A 112 -0.90 -9.59 -4.15
N LYS A 113 -0.81 -10.76 -4.77
CA LYS A 113 -1.91 -11.72 -4.88
C LYS A 113 -2.53 -12.12 -3.55
N GLY A 114 -1.72 -12.22 -2.51
CA GLY A 114 -2.15 -12.67 -1.18
C GLY A 114 -2.86 -11.61 -0.35
N LEU A 115 -2.73 -10.30 -0.70
CA LEU A 115 -3.25 -9.19 0.11
C LEU A 115 -4.13 -8.20 -0.66
N LEU A 116 -4.11 -8.22 -2.00
CA LEU A 116 -4.78 -7.20 -2.80
C LEU A 116 -6.27 -7.04 -2.47
N ARG A 117 -6.95 -8.15 -2.20
CA ARG A 117 -8.38 -8.13 -1.83
C ARG A 117 -8.61 -7.52 -0.47
N GLU A 118 -7.81 -7.91 0.50
CA GLU A 118 -7.86 -7.44 1.87
C GLU A 118 -7.59 -5.93 1.92
N GLU A 119 -6.57 -5.48 1.19
CA GLU A 119 -6.20 -4.07 1.10
C GLU A 119 -7.29 -3.24 0.41
N ALA A 120 -7.79 -3.68 -0.75
CA ALA A 120 -8.86 -2.98 -1.44
C ALA A 120 -10.16 -2.90 -0.62
N SER A 121 -10.37 -3.83 0.32
CA SER A 121 -11.56 -3.83 1.19
C SER A 121 -11.51 -2.80 2.31
N THR A 122 -10.35 -2.20 2.61
CA THR A 122 -10.21 -1.13 3.63
C THR A 122 -10.92 0.17 3.25
N GLY A 123 -11.30 0.32 1.98
CA GLY A 123 -11.88 1.55 1.46
C GLY A 123 -10.86 2.57 0.96
N VAL A 124 -9.59 2.17 0.81
CA VAL A 124 -8.53 3.02 0.24
C VAL A 124 -8.90 3.51 -1.16
N SER A 125 -8.61 4.79 -1.45
CA SER A 125 -8.90 5.38 -2.76
C SER A 125 -8.01 4.80 -3.85
N VAL A 126 -6.70 4.62 -3.57
CA VAL A 126 -5.70 4.16 -4.54
C VAL A 126 -4.72 3.21 -3.90
N ILE A 127 -4.51 2.05 -4.52
CA ILE A 127 -3.37 1.17 -4.26
C ILE A 127 -2.34 1.44 -5.34
N GLU A 128 -1.15 1.91 -4.95
CA GLU A 128 -0.11 2.33 -5.89
C GLU A 128 1.12 1.42 -5.86
N ALA A 129 2.01 1.59 -6.83
CA ALA A 129 3.21 0.80 -7.09
C ALA A 129 2.97 -0.67 -7.45
N MET A 130 1.75 -1.02 -7.81
CA MET A 130 1.40 -2.41 -8.11
C MET A 130 2.27 -2.99 -9.22
N THR A 131 2.92 -4.11 -8.89
CA THR A 131 3.91 -4.76 -9.75
C THR A 131 3.31 -6.01 -10.41
N PRO A 132 3.15 -6.05 -11.76
CA PRO A 132 2.61 -7.21 -12.44
C PRO A 132 3.61 -8.35 -12.59
N HIS A 133 3.10 -9.56 -12.85
CA HIS A 133 3.93 -10.67 -13.32
C HIS A 133 4.71 -10.25 -14.60
N PRO A 134 5.98 -10.69 -14.79
CA PRO A 134 6.70 -11.70 -14.00
C PRO A 134 7.50 -11.17 -12.80
N VAL A 135 7.56 -9.84 -12.60
CA VAL A 135 8.29 -9.26 -11.46
C VAL A 135 7.48 -9.43 -10.16
N GLY A 136 6.18 -9.14 -10.19
CA GLY A 136 5.24 -9.51 -9.15
C GLY A 136 4.63 -10.91 -9.41
N ASP A 137 3.60 -11.26 -8.63
CA ASP A 137 2.97 -12.58 -8.65
C ASP A 137 1.57 -12.62 -9.28
N LEU A 138 1.06 -11.46 -9.78
CA LEU A 138 -0.28 -11.35 -10.33
C LEU A 138 -0.26 -10.60 -11.67
N PRO A 139 -0.72 -11.23 -12.79
CA PRO A 139 -0.88 -10.52 -14.06
C PRO A 139 -1.85 -9.34 -13.97
N VAL A 140 -1.57 -8.26 -14.70
CA VAL A 140 -2.40 -7.04 -14.69
C VAL A 140 -3.87 -7.32 -15.06
N GLN A 141 -4.12 -8.31 -15.93
CA GLN A 141 -5.46 -8.74 -16.35
C GLN A 141 -6.33 -9.25 -15.19
N GLN A 142 -5.70 -9.70 -14.11
CA GLN A 142 -6.40 -10.26 -12.95
C GLN A 142 -6.56 -9.28 -11.78
N TRP A 143 -6.00 -8.08 -11.89
CA TRP A 143 -5.99 -7.13 -10.77
C TRP A 143 -7.39 -6.72 -10.32
N ALA A 144 -8.25 -6.30 -11.23
CA ALA A 144 -9.60 -5.84 -10.90
C ALA A 144 -10.46 -6.96 -10.28
N GLU A 145 -10.41 -8.16 -10.85
CA GLU A 145 -11.09 -9.34 -10.29
C GLU A 145 -10.57 -9.68 -8.89
N ARG A 146 -9.25 -9.63 -8.72
CA ARG A 146 -8.61 -9.97 -7.43
C ARG A 146 -8.86 -8.93 -6.36
N ALA A 147 -8.84 -7.64 -6.69
CA ALA A 147 -9.19 -6.55 -5.77
C ALA A 147 -10.65 -6.63 -5.33
N ALA A 148 -11.54 -7.05 -6.23
CA ALA A 148 -12.98 -7.19 -5.99
C ALA A 148 -13.65 -5.93 -5.42
N ASN A 149 -13.08 -4.75 -5.68
CA ASN A 149 -13.61 -3.44 -5.28
C ASN A 149 -13.48 -2.42 -6.42
N PRO A 150 -14.55 -2.12 -7.14
CA PRO A 150 -14.50 -1.22 -8.30
C PRO A 150 -14.28 0.26 -7.93
N ARG A 151 -14.33 0.61 -6.65
CA ARG A 151 -14.10 1.99 -6.19
C ARG A 151 -12.64 2.30 -5.90
N THR A 152 -11.80 1.27 -5.74
CA THR A 152 -10.37 1.44 -5.51
C THR A 152 -9.64 1.51 -6.84
N ILE A 153 -8.89 2.59 -7.05
CA ILE A 153 -8.02 2.76 -8.22
C ILE A 153 -6.77 1.89 -8.02
N LEU A 154 -6.45 1.10 -9.04
CA LEU A 154 -5.27 0.25 -9.08
C LEU A 154 -4.21 0.93 -9.95
N TRP A 155 -3.13 1.41 -9.33
CA TRP A 155 -2.10 2.21 -9.99
C TRP A 155 -0.76 1.48 -10.00
N GLY A 156 -0.20 1.30 -11.19
CA GLY A 156 1.08 0.61 -11.38
C GLY A 156 1.20 0.03 -12.77
N GLY A 157 1.82 -1.13 -12.86
CA GLY A 157 1.92 -1.86 -14.12
C GLY A 157 3.27 -1.75 -14.84
N LEU A 158 4.15 -0.83 -14.44
CA LEU A 158 5.46 -0.64 -15.04
C LEU A 158 6.57 -0.89 -14.00
N PRO A 159 7.03 -2.15 -13.84
CA PRO A 159 8.13 -2.46 -12.92
C PRO A 159 9.43 -1.75 -13.29
N GLY A 160 10.20 -1.33 -12.28
CA GLY A 160 11.45 -0.58 -12.48
C GLY A 160 12.49 -1.30 -13.34
N VAL A 161 12.46 -2.64 -13.41
CA VAL A 161 13.36 -3.42 -14.27
C VAL A 161 13.20 -3.10 -15.76
N TYR A 162 12.03 -2.68 -16.19
CA TYR A 162 11.76 -2.29 -17.59
C TYR A 162 12.48 -1.01 -18.01
N PHE A 163 12.98 -0.22 -17.06
CA PHE A 163 13.80 0.98 -17.32
C PHE A 163 15.31 0.71 -17.24
N THR A 164 15.72 -0.56 -17.30
CA THR A 164 17.12 -0.97 -17.26
C THR A 164 17.55 -1.58 -18.59
N SER A 165 18.85 -1.68 -18.84
CA SER A 165 19.42 -2.34 -20.02
C SER A 165 19.17 -3.86 -20.11
N LYS A 166 18.45 -4.44 -19.14
CA LYS A 166 18.06 -5.86 -19.13
C LYS A 166 16.81 -6.15 -19.97
N VAL A 167 16.07 -5.12 -20.34
CA VAL A 167 14.85 -5.20 -21.15
C VAL A 167 15.09 -4.41 -22.43
N SER A 168 14.72 -4.96 -23.59
CA SER A 168 14.81 -4.24 -24.86
C SER A 168 13.68 -3.22 -25.02
N ASP A 169 13.87 -2.24 -25.90
CA ASP A 169 12.83 -1.24 -26.19
C ASP A 169 11.56 -1.88 -26.74
N GLU A 170 11.68 -2.91 -27.57
CA GLU A 170 10.54 -3.67 -28.10
C GLU A 170 9.78 -4.43 -27.01
N GLU A 171 10.48 -4.93 -26.02
CA GLU A 171 9.88 -5.61 -24.85
C GLU A 171 9.16 -4.62 -23.94
N PHE A 172 9.78 -3.46 -23.71
CA PHE A 172 9.17 -2.38 -22.97
C PHE A 172 7.91 -1.87 -23.66
N ASP A 173 7.97 -1.56 -24.95
CA ASP A 173 6.81 -1.06 -25.70
C ASP A 173 5.65 -2.06 -25.70
N ARG A 174 5.94 -3.36 -25.88
CA ARG A 174 4.95 -4.42 -25.81
C ARG A 174 4.28 -4.45 -24.44
N HIS A 175 5.07 -4.42 -23.37
CA HIS A 175 4.54 -4.41 -22.00
C HIS A 175 3.65 -3.20 -21.75
N VAL A 176 4.06 -2.00 -22.17
CA VAL A 176 3.25 -0.78 -22.05
C VAL A 176 1.91 -0.94 -22.79
N GLN A 177 1.92 -1.45 -24.03
CA GLN A 177 0.68 -1.67 -24.79
C GLN A 177 -0.24 -2.69 -24.12
N ASP A 178 0.32 -3.77 -23.56
CA ASP A 178 -0.45 -4.77 -22.83
C ASP A 178 -1.13 -4.18 -21.59
N VAL A 179 -0.39 -3.41 -20.77
CA VAL A 179 -0.93 -2.72 -19.60
C VAL A 179 -2.04 -1.73 -20.00
N LEU A 180 -1.78 -0.88 -21.00
CA LEU A 180 -2.76 0.10 -21.48
C LEU A 180 -4.03 -0.56 -22.04
N SER A 181 -3.89 -1.69 -22.73
CA SER A 181 -5.05 -2.42 -23.26
C SER A 181 -5.99 -2.91 -22.16
N VAL A 182 -5.40 -3.39 -21.05
CA VAL A 182 -6.16 -3.83 -19.87
C VAL A 182 -6.82 -2.63 -19.17
N MET A 183 -6.05 -1.57 -18.90
CA MET A 183 -6.54 -0.40 -18.17
C MET A 183 -7.66 0.33 -18.92
N ARG A 184 -7.65 0.37 -20.25
CA ARG A 184 -8.70 0.95 -21.07
C ARG A 184 -10.00 0.12 -21.10
N SER A 185 -9.91 -1.16 -20.80
CA SER A 185 -11.07 -2.08 -20.79
C SER A 185 -11.75 -2.18 -19.42
N GLN A 186 -11.14 -1.59 -18.40
CA GLN A 186 -11.71 -1.55 -17.05
C GLN A 186 -12.54 -0.27 -16.86
N PRO A 187 -13.69 -0.36 -16.20
CA PRO A 187 -14.56 0.79 -15.95
C PRO A 187 -13.93 1.80 -15.01
#